data_e21a37ad0dae81ae576a272e185adef6
#
_entry.id   e21a37ad0dae81ae576a272e185adef6
#
_cell.length_a   1.000
_cell.length_b   1.000
_cell.length_c   1.000
_cell.angle_alpha   90.00
_cell.angle_beta   90.00
_cell.angle_gamma   90.00
#
_symmetry.space_group_name_H-M   'P 1'
#
loop_
_entity.id
_entity.type
_entity.pdbx_description
1 polymer ?
#
loop_
_entity_poly.entity_id
_entity_poly.type
_entity_poly.pdbx_seq_one_letter_code
_entity_poly.pdbx_strand_id
1 'polypeptide(L)'
;DPLRGYLAKAVADITPCDLQYCFFTNGGAEAVEMALKLARIAKGGGWYISTVGAFHGKSFGAISMGGKSTYRVPYLPMVQQVQHVEYGNAEDAEKAIKNLLAVGERVAGMIVEPIQGEAGVIVPPEGYLKKLREICDKYDVALIFDEIQCGMGRTGTMWRCEAEGVVPDIMTFGKAFGGGIMPITGIICRPQMWVQQLIDNP
;
A
#
# COMPACT_ATOMS: atom_id res chain seq x y z
N ASP A 1 6.74 -24.33 -7.40
CA ASP A 1 7.59 -24.02 -8.56
C ASP A 1 8.85 -23.28 -8.09
N PRO A 2 10.07 -23.82 -8.35
CA PRO A 2 11.34 -23.23 -7.93
C PRO A 2 11.54 -21.81 -8.47
N LEU A 3 11.05 -21.49 -9.67
CA LEU A 3 11.20 -20.17 -10.29
C LEU A 3 10.49 -19.06 -9.47
N ARG A 4 9.34 -19.38 -8.86
CA ARG A 4 8.67 -18.42 -7.95
C ARG A 4 9.53 -18.13 -6.72
N GLY A 5 10.19 -19.13 -6.16
CA GLY A 5 11.11 -18.95 -5.04
C GLY A 5 12.32 -18.09 -5.41
N TYR A 6 12.93 -18.34 -6.56
CA TYR A 6 14.03 -17.50 -7.06
C TYR A 6 13.58 -16.06 -7.34
N LEU A 7 12.40 -15.88 -7.93
CA LEU A 7 11.86 -14.54 -8.16
C LEU A 7 11.58 -13.81 -6.83
N ALA A 8 10.98 -14.51 -5.85
CA ALA A 8 10.72 -13.93 -4.54
C ALA A 8 12.01 -13.48 -3.86
N LYS A 9 13.05 -14.32 -3.92
CA LYS A 9 14.38 -13.95 -3.42
C LYS A 9 14.94 -12.73 -4.17
N ALA A 10 14.90 -12.71 -5.49
CA ALA A 10 15.39 -11.60 -6.28
C ALA A 10 14.66 -10.27 -5.95
N VAL A 11 13.35 -10.33 -5.71
CA VAL A 11 12.58 -9.14 -5.26
C VAL A 11 13.03 -8.70 -3.87
N ALA A 12 13.21 -9.65 -2.94
CA ALA A 12 13.68 -9.32 -1.59
C ALA A 12 15.10 -8.71 -1.62
N ASP A 13 15.98 -9.19 -2.50
CA ASP A 13 17.34 -8.69 -2.63
C ASP A 13 17.42 -7.24 -3.15
N ILE A 14 16.39 -6.76 -3.85
CA ILE A 14 16.32 -5.38 -4.39
C ILE A 14 15.37 -4.46 -3.62
N THR A 15 14.76 -4.94 -2.53
CA THR A 15 13.88 -4.12 -1.69
C THR A 15 14.60 -3.67 -0.43
N PRO A 16 14.24 -2.51 0.15
CA PRO A 16 14.94 -1.98 1.30
C PRO A 16 14.67 -2.78 2.59
N CYS A 17 15.70 -2.85 3.43
CA CYS A 17 15.67 -3.39 4.80
C CYS A 17 15.12 -4.82 4.90
N ASP A 18 14.05 -5.01 5.67
CA ASP A 18 13.49 -6.29 6.09
C ASP A 18 12.22 -6.71 5.31
N LEU A 19 11.98 -6.14 4.16
CA LEU A 19 10.93 -6.61 3.25
C LEU A 19 11.36 -7.94 2.62
N GLN A 20 10.69 -9.05 2.98
CA GLN A 20 11.19 -10.40 2.68
C GLN A 20 10.15 -11.35 2.10
N TYR A 21 8.88 -11.20 2.48
CA TYR A 21 7.83 -12.14 2.10
C TYR A 21 7.04 -11.63 0.92
N CYS A 22 7.15 -12.35 -0.22
CA CYS A 22 6.47 -11.99 -1.46
C CYS A 22 5.21 -12.82 -1.68
N PHE A 23 4.18 -12.17 -2.23
CA PHE A 23 3.02 -12.83 -2.81
C PHE A 23 2.79 -12.27 -4.21
N PHE A 24 2.81 -13.13 -5.23
CA PHE A 24 2.65 -12.73 -6.63
C PHE A 24 1.19 -12.81 -7.07
N THR A 25 0.79 -11.83 -7.87
CA THR A 25 -0.54 -11.67 -8.46
C THR A 25 -0.42 -11.33 -9.95
N ASN A 26 -1.54 -11.23 -10.66
CA ASN A 26 -1.56 -10.96 -12.10
C ASN A 26 -1.86 -9.48 -12.43
N GLY A 27 -2.43 -8.74 -11.50
CA GLY A 27 -2.81 -7.35 -11.70
C GLY A 27 -2.58 -6.48 -10.47
N GLY A 28 -2.30 -5.18 -10.68
CA GLY A 28 -2.04 -4.23 -9.58
C GLY A 28 -3.20 -4.14 -8.57
N ALA A 29 -4.44 -4.20 -9.05
CA ALA A 29 -5.61 -4.23 -8.16
C ALA A 29 -5.59 -5.46 -7.24
N GLU A 30 -5.20 -6.63 -7.74
CA GLU A 30 -5.07 -7.86 -6.95
C GLU A 30 -3.95 -7.73 -5.90
N ALA A 31 -2.83 -7.10 -6.26
CA ALA A 31 -1.75 -6.82 -5.31
C ALA A 31 -2.24 -5.90 -4.18
N VAL A 32 -3.00 -4.86 -4.51
CA VAL A 32 -3.61 -3.98 -3.51
C VAL A 32 -4.61 -4.74 -2.63
N GLU A 33 -5.50 -5.55 -3.20
CA GLU A 33 -6.42 -6.39 -2.42
C GLU A 33 -5.67 -7.31 -1.44
N MET A 34 -4.57 -7.91 -1.88
CA MET A 34 -3.74 -8.74 -1.02
C MET A 34 -3.09 -7.92 0.10
N ALA A 35 -2.56 -6.74 -0.20
CA ALA A 35 -1.97 -5.85 0.80
C ALA A 35 -3.00 -5.43 1.87
N LEU A 36 -4.22 -5.09 1.45
CA LEU A 36 -5.30 -4.74 2.37
C LEU A 36 -5.71 -5.93 3.26
N LYS A 37 -5.91 -7.10 2.67
CA LYS A 37 -6.24 -8.33 3.42
C LYS A 37 -5.16 -8.64 4.46
N LEU A 38 -3.89 -8.57 4.05
CA LEU A 38 -2.75 -8.83 4.92
C LEU A 38 -2.69 -7.86 6.10
N ALA A 39 -2.81 -6.55 5.83
CA ALA A 39 -2.85 -5.53 6.88
C ALA A 39 -4.03 -5.77 7.85
N ARG A 40 -5.21 -6.11 7.32
CA ARG A 40 -6.40 -6.38 8.14
C ARG A 40 -6.22 -7.58 9.07
N ILE A 41 -5.66 -8.66 8.58
CA ILE A 41 -5.39 -9.86 9.40
C ILE A 41 -4.32 -9.55 10.45
N ALA A 42 -3.21 -8.94 10.04
CA ALA A 42 -2.08 -8.65 10.93
C ALA A 42 -2.45 -7.67 12.06
N LYS A 43 -3.38 -6.74 11.81
CA LYS A 43 -3.83 -5.73 12.80
C LYS A 43 -5.15 -6.07 13.50
N GLY A 44 -5.73 -7.23 13.23
CA GLY A 44 -6.98 -7.68 13.86
C GLY A 44 -8.23 -6.93 13.42
N GLY A 45 -8.27 -6.47 12.16
CA GLY A 45 -9.42 -5.76 11.60
C GLY A 45 -9.28 -4.23 11.63
N GLY A 46 -10.31 -3.53 11.17
CA GLY A 46 -10.41 -2.08 11.30
C GLY A 46 -10.51 -1.32 9.98
N TRP A 47 -10.47 0.00 10.10
CA TRP A 47 -10.55 0.97 9.04
C TRP A 47 -9.26 1.06 8.22
N TYR A 48 -9.40 1.57 7.02
CA TYR A 48 -8.26 2.00 6.21
C TYR A 48 -8.25 3.52 6.06
N ILE A 49 -7.05 4.08 6.01
CA ILE A 49 -6.82 5.46 5.60
C ILE A 49 -6.25 5.43 4.18
N SER A 50 -6.82 6.23 3.30
CA SER A 50 -6.32 6.46 1.95
C SER A 50 -6.30 7.97 1.66
N THR A 51 -5.90 8.37 0.46
CA THR A 51 -5.75 9.80 0.15
C THR A 51 -6.68 10.24 -0.97
N VAL A 52 -7.11 11.50 -0.92
CA VAL A 52 -7.81 12.15 -2.03
C VAL A 52 -6.90 12.11 -3.26
N GLY A 53 -7.47 11.84 -4.42
CA GLY A 53 -6.73 11.72 -5.68
C GLY A 53 -6.10 10.34 -5.92
N ALA A 54 -6.01 9.47 -4.92
CA ALA A 54 -5.36 8.16 -5.04
C ALA A 54 -5.97 7.26 -6.11
N PHE A 55 -5.11 6.43 -6.71
CA PHE A 55 -5.51 5.36 -7.63
C PHE A 55 -4.80 4.05 -7.26
N HIS A 56 -5.56 3.06 -6.82
CA HIS A 56 -5.04 1.77 -6.38
C HIS A 56 -5.58 0.57 -7.18
N GLY A 57 -6.35 0.84 -8.24
CA GLY A 57 -6.97 -0.20 -9.07
C GLY A 57 -8.48 -0.09 -9.10
N LYS A 58 -9.14 -1.07 -9.76
CA LYS A 58 -10.58 -1.04 -10.05
C LYS A 58 -11.34 -2.27 -9.55
N SER A 59 -10.75 -3.20 -8.81
CA SER A 59 -11.49 -4.19 -8.01
C SER A 59 -12.20 -3.49 -6.85
N PHE A 60 -13.20 -4.10 -6.24
CA PHE A 60 -14.05 -3.40 -5.25
C PHE A 60 -13.27 -2.88 -4.02
N GLY A 61 -12.34 -3.65 -3.49
CA GLY A 61 -11.49 -3.16 -2.40
C GLY A 61 -10.52 -2.08 -2.86
N ALA A 62 -9.84 -2.27 -3.98
CA ALA A 62 -8.90 -1.31 -4.51
C ALA A 62 -9.58 0.03 -4.91
N ILE A 63 -10.75 -0.01 -5.55
CA ILE A 63 -11.49 1.21 -5.93
C ILE A 63 -12.05 1.92 -4.69
N SER A 64 -12.32 1.18 -3.61
CA SER A 64 -12.76 1.76 -2.34
C SER A 64 -11.65 2.61 -1.70
N MET A 65 -10.37 2.22 -1.89
CA MET A 65 -9.21 3.02 -1.50
C MET A 65 -8.98 4.20 -2.45
N GLY A 66 -9.48 4.14 -3.70
CA GLY A 66 -9.32 5.20 -4.69
C GLY A 66 -9.93 6.53 -4.22
N GLY A 67 -9.26 7.65 -4.51
CA GLY A 67 -9.65 9.00 -4.07
C GLY A 67 -10.30 9.87 -5.15
N LYS A 68 -10.62 9.31 -6.34
CA LYS A 68 -11.25 10.06 -7.44
C LYS A 68 -12.73 9.71 -7.58
N SER A 69 -13.60 10.70 -7.48
CA SER A 69 -15.06 10.55 -7.61
C SER A 69 -15.47 9.93 -8.96
N THR A 70 -14.81 10.30 -10.05
CA THR A 70 -15.09 9.79 -11.39
C THR A 70 -14.96 8.27 -11.52
N TYR A 71 -14.11 7.64 -10.72
CA TYR A 71 -13.97 6.19 -10.70
C TYR A 71 -14.91 5.50 -9.72
N ARG A 72 -15.34 6.20 -8.66
CA ARG A 72 -16.09 5.62 -7.53
C ARG A 72 -17.60 5.71 -7.69
N VAL A 73 -18.10 6.88 -8.12
CA VAL A 73 -19.52 7.19 -8.15
C VAL A 73 -20.38 6.15 -8.88
N PRO A 74 -19.96 5.60 -10.05
CA PRO A 74 -20.74 4.59 -10.76
C PRO A 74 -20.94 3.27 -9.99
N TYR A 75 -20.14 3.01 -8.95
CA TYR A 75 -20.11 1.73 -8.24
C TYR A 75 -20.46 1.82 -6.75
N LEU A 76 -21.05 2.94 -6.33
CA LEU A 76 -21.52 3.09 -4.95
C LEU A 76 -22.65 2.11 -4.61
N PRO A 77 -22.72 1.56 -3.39
CA PRO A 77 -21.82 1.83 -2.24
C PRO A 77 -20.49 1.07 -2.32
N MET A 78 -19.42 1.71 -1.84
CA MET A 78 -18.09 1.11 -1.75
C MET A 78 -17.97 0.13 -0.57
N VAL A 79 -16.86 -0.60 -0.51
CA VAL A 79 -16.46 -1.34 0.70
C VAL A 79 -16.35 -0.34 1.85
N GLN A 80 -17.00 -0.68 2.97
CA GLN A 80 -17.08 0.16 4.16
C GLN A 80 -15.73 0.29 4.88
N GLN A 81 -15.67 1.27 5.80
CA GLN A 81 -14.51 1.49 6.67
C GLN A 81 -13.26 2.00 5.93
N VAL A 82 -13.45 2.96 5.06
CA VAL A 82 -12.36 3.71 4.40
C VAL A 82 -12.56 5.20 4.64
N GLN A 83 -11.52 5.87 5.16
CA GLN A 83 -11.48 7.31 5.31
C GLN A 83 -10.41 7.89 4.41
N HIS A 84 -10.79 8.92 3.62
CA HIS A 84 -9.87 9.64 2.76
C HIS A 84 -9.40 10.92 3.44
N VAL A 85 -8.10 11.19 3.36
CA VAL A 85 -7.43 12.36 3.89
C VAL A 85 -6.72 13.12 2.77
N GLU A 86 -6.32 14.35 3.01
CA GLU A 86 -5.61 15.16 2.03
C GLU A 86 -4.21 14.56 1.75
N TYR A 87 -3.87 14.38 0.47
CA TYR A 87 -2.54 13.91 0.08
C TYR A 87 -1.48 14.97 0.37
N GLY A 88 -0.36 14.56 0.96
CA GLY A 88 0.71 15.47 1.35
C GLY A 88 0.53 16.10 2.73
N ASN A 89 -0.59 15.87 3.40
CA ASN A 89 -0.93 16.38 4.72
C ASN A 89 -0.90 15.25 5.77
N ALA A 90 0.23 15.08 6.44
CA ALA A 90 0.41 14.04 7.45
C ALA A 90 -0.42 14.31 8.73
N GLU A 91 -0.64 15.58 9.06
CA GLU A 91 -1.45 15.99 10.20
C GLU A 91 -2.93 15.60 10.02
N ASP A 92 -3.46 15.68 8.80
CA ASP A 92 -4.82 15.22 8.48
C ASP A 92 -4.94 13.70 8.63
N ALA A 93 -3.91 12.96 8.19
CA ALA A 93 -3.84 11.50 8.40
C ALA A 93 -3.81 11.14 9.90
N GLU A 94 -2.98 11.79 10.69
CA GLU A 94 -2.92 11.57 12.14
C GLU A 94 -4.26 11.88 12.81
N LYS A 95 -4.90 12.99 12.45
CA LYS A 95 -6.21 13.39 12.97
C LYS A 95 -7.28 12.35 12.67
N ALA A 96 -7.31 11.82 11.43
CA ALA A 96 -8.25 10.78 11.04
C ALA A 96 -8.07 9.51 11.89
N ILE A 97 -6.83 9.05 12.08
CA ILE A 97 -6.52 7.88 12.92
C ILE A 97 -6.97 8.13 14.36
N LYS A 98 -6.61 9.28 14.95
CA LYS A 98 -7.00 9.63 16.34
C LYS A 98 -8.51 9.66 16.54
N ASN A 99 -9.26 10.21 15.60
CA ASN A 99 -10.71 10.27 15.68
C ASN A 99 -11.34 8.88 15.66
N LEU A 100 -10.88 7.97 14.82
CA LEU A 100 -11.34 6.59 14.78
C LEU A 100 -11.05 5.87 16.09
N LEU A 101 -9.81 5.96 16.58
CA LEU A 101 -9.42 5.34 17.85
C LEU A 101 -10.21 5.91 19.05
N ALA A 102 -10.52 7.21 19.05
CA ALA A 102 -11.27 7.86 20.14
C ALA A 102 -12.71 7.34 20.29
N VAL A 103 -13.29 6.81 19.21
CA VAL A 103 -14.63 6.19 19.24
C VAL A 103 -14.59 4.67 19.35
N GLY A 104 -13.42 4.10 19.63
CA GLY A 104 -13.24 2.66 19.83
C GLY A 104 -13.05 1.84 18.54
N GLU A 105 -12.91 2.50 17.39
CA GLU A 105 -12.60 1.83 16.13
C GLU A 105 -11.10 1.47 16.05
N ARG A 106 -10.77 0.48 15.22
CA ARG A 106 -9.39 0.12 14.90
C ARG A 106 -9.02 0.65 13.52
N VAL A 107 -7.72 0.88 13.29
CA VAL A 107 -7.19 1.22 11.97
C VAL A 107 -6.21 0.13 11.55
N ALA A 108 -6.56 -0.61 10.49
CA ALA A 108 -5.76 -1.72 9.99
C ALA A 108 -4.55 -1.24 9.19
N GLY A 109 -4.73 -0.21 8.38
CA GLY A 109 -3.65 0.26 7.53
C GLY A 109 -3.91 1.61 6.90
N MET A 110 -2.82 2.26 6.48
CA MET A 110 -2.83 3.41 5.60
C MET A 110 -2.14 3.04 4.30
N ILE A 111 -2.85 3.24 3.18
CA ILE A 111 -2.29 3.03 1.83
C ILE A 111 -2.05 4.37 1.15
N VAL A 112 -0.85 4.52 0.56
CA VAL A 112 -0.46 5.75 -0.14
C VAL A 112 0.46 5.45 -1.32
N GLU A 113 0.28 6.17 -2.41
CA GLU A 113 1.27 6.23 -3.49
C GLU A 113 2.41 7.17 -3.04
N PRO A 114 3.69 6.77 -3.07
CA PRO A 114 4.79 7.68 -2.75
C PRO A 114 4.86 8.92 -3.66
N ILE A 115 4.40 8.80 -4.90
CA ILE A 115 4.04 9.89 -5.82
C ILE A 115 2.71 9.49 -6.45
N GLN A 116 1.70 10.34 -6.36
CA GLN A 116 0.43 10.05 -7.03
C GLN A 116 0.57 10.17 -8.55
N GLY A 117 0.30 9.08 -9.27
CA GLY A 117 0.40 9.05 -10.71
C GLY A 117 -0.85 9.56 -11.42
N GLU A 118 -1.97 8.88 -11.25
CA GLU A 118 -3.24 9.16 -11.93
C GLU A 118 -3.87 10.50 -11.55
N ALA A 119 -3.49 11.07 -10.41
CA ALA A 119 -3.92 12.40 -9.99
C ALA A 119 -3.29 13.53 -10.81
N GLY A 120 -2.19 13.25 -11.55
CA GLY A 120 -1.46 14.22 -12.37
C GLY A 120 0.01 14.35 -12.00
N VAL A 121 0.64 13.26 -11.55
CA VAL A 121 2.04 13.19 -11.10
C VAL A 121 2.29 14.19 -9.95
N ILE A 122 1.59 13.97 -8.85
CA ILE A 122 1.71 14.84 -7.66
C ILE A 122 2.80 14.30 -6.75
N VAL A 123 3.86 15.09 -6.58
CA VAL A 123 4.95 14.80 -5.64
C VAL A 123 4.58 15.41 -4.28
N PRO A 124 4.63 14.64 -3.19
CA PRO A 124 4.28 15.17 -1.88
C PRO A 124 5.38 16.11 -1.35
N PRO A 125 5.06 16.94 -0.34
CA PRO A 125 6.06 17.73 0.37
C PRO A 125 7.19 16.87 0.94
N GLU A 126 8.39 17.41 1.03
CA GLU A 126 9.54 16.74 1.64
C GLU A 126 9.23 16.30 3.08
N GLY A 127 9.64 15.07 3.43
CA GLY A 127 9.42 14.49 4.75
C GLY A 127 8.01 13.94 4.99
N TYR A 128 7.09 14.04 4.02
CA TYR A 128 5.72 13.52 4.17
C TYR A 128 5.70 12.02 4.47
N LEU A 129 6.42 11.22 3.70
CA LEU A 129 6.46 9.77 3.90
C LEU A 129 7.09 9.39 5.25
N LYS A 130 8.10 10.13 5.71
CA LYS A 130 8.70 9.93 7.04
C LYS A 130 7.68 10.17 8.15
N LYS A 131 6.96 11.28 8.07
CA LYS A 131 5.89 11.59 9.05
C LYS A 131 4.81 10.52 9.05
N LEU A 132 4.41 10.00 7.88
CA LEU A 132 3.45 8.91 7.82
C LEU A 132 3.98 7.64 8.50
N ARG A 133 5.28 7.32 8.33
CA ARG A 133 5.89 6.19 9.02
C ARG A 133 5.85 6.37 10.53
N GLU A 134 6.25 7.53 11.03
CA GLU A 134 6.21 7.87 12.46
C GLU A 134 4.79 7.77 13.04
N ILE A 135 3.79 8.27 12.31
CA ILE A 135 2.38 8.20 12.72
C ILE A 135 1.91 6.73 12.75
N CYS A 136 2.19 5.96 11.70
CA CYS A 136 1.80 4.56 11.63
C CYS A 136 2.45 3.73 12.75
N ASP A 137 3.72 3.97 13.05
CA ASP A 137 4.42 3.31 14.17
C ASP A 137 3.79 3.69 15.53
N LYS A 138 3.48 4.96 15.72
CA LYS A 138 2.89 5.47 16.96
C LYS A 138 1.52 4.86 17.29
N TYR A 139 0.71 4.59 16.27
CA TYR A 139 -0.67 4.11 16.44
C TYR A 139 -0.85 2.64 16.07
N ASP A 140 0.23 1.91 15.82
CA ASP A 140 0.24 0.51 15.39
C ASP A 140 -0.62 0.26 14.13
N VAL A 141 -0.50 1.14 13.14
CA VAL A 141 -1.18 1.07 11.84
C VAL A 141 -0.21 0.55 10.78
N ALA A 142 -0.62 -0.40 9.94
CA ALA A 142 0.22 -0.87 8.84
C ALA A 142 0.39 0.21 7.77
N LEU A 143 1.62 0.59 7.43
CA LEU A 143 1.90 1.49 6.32
C LEU A 143 2.10 0.68 5.03
N ILE A 144 1.27 0.97 4.03
CA ILE A 144 1.30 0.31 2.72
C ILE A 144 1.73 1.35 1.68
N PHE A 145 2.85 1.10 0.99
CA PHE A 145 3.23 1.91 -0.16
C PHE A 145 2.83 1.22 -1.46
N ASP A 146 2.07 1.95 -2.27
CA ASP A 146 1.74 1.53 -3.63
C ASP A 146 2.83 2.03 -4.59
N GLU A 147 3.81 1.16 -4.81
CA GLU A 147 4.95 1.41 -5.72
C GLU A 147 4.70 0.86 -7.14
N ILE A 148 3.46 0.45 -7.45
CA ILE A 148 3.11 -0.12 -8.78
C ILE A 148 3.52 0.83 -9.91
N GLN A 149 3.39 2.14 -9.72
CA GLN A 149 3.77 3.15 -10.71
C GLN A 149 5.12 3.80 -10.43
N CYS A 150 5.45 4.04 -9.16
CA CYS A 150 6.67 4.76 -8.77
C CYS A 150 7.92 3.89 -8.78
N GLY A 151 7.77 2.58 -8.54
CA GLY A 151 8.86 1.64 -8.40
C GLY A 151 9.58 1.29 -9.70
N MET A 152 10.49 0.36 -9.61
CA MET A 152 11.28 -0.20 -10.72
C MET A 152 12.07 0.85 -11.49
N GLY A 153 12.72 1.76 -10.77
CA GLY A 153 13.63 2.76 -11.35
C GLY A 153 12.96 4.01 -11.92
N ARG A 154 11.60 4.10 -11.89
CA ARG A 154 10.83 5.18 -12.51
C ARG A 154 11.22 6.56 -12.00
N THR A 155 11.58 6.68 -10.72
CA THR A 155 11.85 7.94 -10.03
C THR A 155 13.32 8.18 -9.73
N GLY A 156 14.22 7.33 -10.28
CA GLY A 156 15.66 7.43 -10.11
C GLY A 156 16.27 6.52 -9.05
N THR A 157 15.46 5.95 -8.15
CA THR A 157 15.82 4.86 -7.24
C THR A 157 15.08 3.59 -7.63
N MET A 158 15.49 2.41 -7.17
CA MET A 158 14.75 1.17 -7.47
C MET A 158 13.31 1.30 -6.99
N TRP A 159 13.11 1.74 -5.76
CA TRP A 159 11.81 2.05 -5.16
C TRP A 159 11.80 3.51 -4.74
N ARG A 160 10.65 4.20 -4.92
CA ARG A 160 10.57 5.64 -4.57
C ARG A 160 10.78 5.90 -3.08
N CYS A 161 10.35 4.97 -2.24
CA CYS A 161 10.51 5.06 -0.79
C CYS A 161 11.98 5.15 -0.34
N GLU A 162 12.93 4.60 -1.12
CA GLU A 162 14.36 4.67 -0.82
C GLU A 162 14.91 6.10 -0.85
N ALA A 163 14.37 6.94 -1.73
CA ALA A 163 14.81 8.35 -1.85
C ALA A 163 14.57 9.16 -0.55
N GLU A 164 13.63 8.74 0.29
CA GLU A 164 13.35 9.36 1.59
C GLU A 164 13.84 8.50 2.77
N GLY A 165 14.41 7.32 2.49
CA GLY A 165 14.87 6.39 3.51
C GLY A 165 13.73 5.83 4.38
N VAL A 166 12.55 5.66 3.80
CA VAL A 166 11.36 5.17 4.51
C VAL A 166 11.04 3.75 4.07
N VAL A 167 10.75 2.86 5.01
CA VAL A 167 10.38 1.47 4.72
C VAL A 167 8.94 1.23 5.16
N PRO A 168 8.04 0.82 4.23
CA PRO A 168 6.67 0.46 4.58
C PRO A 168 6.61 -0.92 5.27
N ASP A 169 5.46 -1.26 5.84
CA ASP A 169 5.20 -2.62 6.32
C ASP A 169 4.86 -3.56 5.16
N ILE A 170 4.18 -3.02 4.14
CA ILE A 170 3.80 -3.73 2.92
C ILE A 170 4.07 -2.81 1.73
N MET A 171 4.65 -3.34 0.67
CA MET A 171 4.84 -2.62 -0.59
C MET A 171 4.20 -3.41 -1.73
N THR A 172 3.41 -2.75 -2.58
CA THR A 172 2.90 -3.35 -3.81
C THR A 172 3.79 -2.99 -4.98
N PHE A 173 3.94 -3.90 -5.93
CA PHE A 173 4.74 -3.69 -7.15
C PHE A 173 4.03 -4.24 -8.40
N GLY A 174 4.37 -3.70 -9.56
CA GLY A 174 3.74 -4.09 -10.83
C GLY A 174 4.21 -3.25 -12.01
N LYS A 175 3.36 -3.08 -13.00
CA LYS A 175 3.63 -2.32 -14.25
C LYS A 175 4.99 -2.67 -14.87
N ALA A 176 6.01 -1.82 -14.71
CA ALA A 176 7.35 -2.03 -15.26
C ALA A 176 8.00 -3.34 -14.80
N PHE A 177 7.58 -3.91 -13.66
CA PHE A 177 8.07 -5.18 -13.16
C PHE A 177 7.89 -6.34 -14.14
N GLY A 178 6.81 -6.34 -14.94
CA GLY A 178 6.55 -7.34 -15.97
C GLY A 178 7.40 -7.18 -17.24
N GLY A 179 8.28 -6.19 -17.32
CA GLY A 179 9.18 -5.96 -18.46
C GLY A 179 8.49 -5.71 -19.79
N GLY A 180 7.17 -5.43 -19.82
CA GLY A 180 6.39 -5.31 -21.04
C GLY A 180 6.06 -6.64 -21.73
N ILE A 181 6.46 -7.77 -21.16
CA ILE A 181 6.29 -9.11 -21.76
C ILE A 181 5.08 -9.82 -21.13
N MET A 182 5.00 -9.83 -19.81
CA MET A 182 3.98 -10.58 -19.08
C MET A 182 3.45 -9.75 -17.92
N PRO A 183 2.13 -9.66 -17.73
CA PRO A 183 1.57 -9.07 -16.52
C PRO A 183 2.01 -9.87 -15.30
N ILE A 184 2.77 -9.25 -14.43
CA ILE A 184 3.13 -9.80 -13.13
C ILE A 184 3.18 -8.67 -12.12
N THR A 185 2.58 -8.88 -10.98
CA THR A 185 2.49 -7.94 -9.89
C THR A 185 2.61 -8.68 -8.56
N GLY A 186 2.63 -7.98 -7.48
CA GLY A 186 2.63 -8.61 -6.17
C GLY A 186 2.81 -7.63 -5.03
N ILE A 187 2.97 -8.22 -3.87
CA ILE A 187 3.37 -7.52 -2.67
C ILE A 187 4.67 -8.11 -2.14
N ILE A 188 5.38 -7.27 -1.40
CA ILE A 188 6.42 -7.71 -0.48
C ILE A 188 6.18 -7.05 0.87
N CYS A 189 6.37 -7.80 1.95
CA CYS A 189 6.10 -7.30 3.29
C CYS A 189 7.17 -7.71 4.30
N ARG A 190 7.15 -7.01 5.42
CA ARG A 190 7.95 -7.34 6.59
C ARG A 190 7.50 -8.65 7.24
N PRO A 191 8.38 -9.37 7.96
CA PRO A 191 8.04 -10.64 8.61
C PRO A 191 6.82 -10.56 9.53
N GLN A 192 6.66 -9.48 10.30
CA GLN A 192 5.56 -9.30 11.24
C GLN A 192 4.19 -9.15 10.56
N MET A 193 4.16 -8.85 9.27
CA MET A 193 2.91 -8.80 8.49
C MET A 193 2.49 -10.19 7.99
N TRP A 194 3.41 -11.16 7.91
CA TRP A 194 3.14 -12.50 7.42
C TRP A 194 2.68 -13.41 8.57
N VAL A 195 1.42 -13.30 8.93
CA VAL A 195 0.85 -13.96 10.11
C VAL A 195 0.40 -15.40 9.82
N GLN A 196 0.37 -16.23 10.86
CA GLN A 196 0.03 -17.65 10.76
C GLN A 196 -1.35 -17.89 10.13
N GLN A 197 -2.33 -17.05 10.43
CA GLN A 197 -3.68 -17.12 9.86
C GLN A 197 -3.72 -17.10 8.33
N LEU A 198 -2.76 -16.41 7.68
CA LEU A 198 -2.64 -16.40 6.23
C LEU A 198 -2.09 -17.73 5.70
N ILE A 199 -1.20 -18.38 6.46
CA ILE A 199 -0.62 -19.69 6.12
C ILE A 199 -1.68 -20.78 6.21
N ASP A 200 -2.50 -20.72 7.26
CA ASP A 200 -3.54 -21.73 7.53
C ASP A 200 -4.75 -21.59 6.59
N ASN A 201 -5.00 -20.38 6.08
CA ASN A 201 -6.12 -20.06 5.17
C ASN A 201 -5.62 -19.23 3.98
N PRO A 202 -4.90 -19.85 3.03
CA PRO A 202 -4.28 -19.16 1.90
C PRO A 202 -5.27 -18.59 0.87
#